data_78afa5a6b0fd8893a412ff6b28658f6c
#
_entry.id   78afa5a6b0fd8893a412ff6b28658f6c
#
_cell.length_a   1.000
_cell.length_b   1.000
_cell.length_c   1.000
_cell.angle_alpha   90.00
_cell.angle_beta   90.00
_cell.angle_gamma   90.00
#
_symmetry.space_group_name_H-M   'P 1'
#
loop_
_entity.id
_entity.type
_entity.pdbx_description
1 polymer ?
#
loop_
_entity_poly.entity_id
_entity_poly.type
_entity_poly.pdbx_seq_one_letter_code
_entity_poly.pdbx_strand_id
1 'polypeptide(L)'
;LMSQAPVRLGQGDPVSDFLPNYTHDLKLDGTVKFVLSYENNDGDTFTKAASAPVALETFPDLGLADAEIEVVLPEVLEAGQALIATAEVNTPEVGQSCMGYWYVDGEEVASGPLTLGSGPATLVYRYDYYYGMPETSTVSYRLTYTTQDGRAQEVTGASQLTLENFPDNGIARATATLQAPAKLEAGKTLEVTASIQYPEAGKACTGTWYVDG
;
A
#
# COMPACT_ATOMS: atom_id res chain seq x y z
N LEU A 1 22.30 -28.05 -14.40
CA LEU A 1 22.75 -29.01 -13.37
C LEU A 1 21.94 -28.74 -12.11
N MET A 2 21.20 -29.73 -11.66
CA MET A 2 20.32 -29.60 -10.51
C MET A 2 20.97 -30.13 -9.23
N SER A 3 21.65 -31.25 -9.33
CA SER A 3 22.33 -31.90 -8.21
C SER A 3 23.46 -32.78 -8.76
N GLN A 4 24.54 -32.93 -7.99
CA GLN A 4 25.64 -33.84 -8.28
C GLN A 4 26.08 -34.48 -6.96
N ALA A 5 26.12 -35.79 -6.95
CA ALA A 5 26.55 -36.56 -5.80
C ALA A 5 27.38 -37.78 -6.24
N PRO A 6 28.34 -38.26 -5.44
CA PRO A 6 29.06 -39.48 -5.70
C PRO A 6 28.12 -40.69 -5.62
N VAL A 7 28.21 -41.61 -6.58
CA VAL A 7 27.43 -42.83 -6.63
C VAL A 7 28.41 -44.02 -6.61
N ARG A 8 28.11 -45.02 -5.78
CA ARG A 8 28.88 -46.31 -5.77
C ARG A 8 28.05 -47.37 -6.46
N LEU A 9 28.64 -47.98 -7.51
CA LEU A 9 27.99 -49.06 -8.21
C LEU A 9 27.76 -50.24 -7.27
N GLY A 10 26.53 -50.80 -7.31
CA GLY A 10 26.15 -51.95 -6.48
C GLY A 10 25.65 -51.58 -5.06
N GLN A 11 25.53 -50.30 -4.69
CA GLN A 11 25.03 -49.87 -3.37
C GLN A 11 23.59 -49.39 -3.38
N GLY A 12 22.77 -49.82 -4.31
CA GLY A 12 21.37 -49.43 -4.43
C GLY A 12 21.19 -48.30 -5.44
N ASP A 13 19.95 -47.86 -5.59
CA ASP A 13 19.55 -46.83 -6.57
C ASP A 13 19.76 -45.42 -6.00
N PRO A 14 20.46 -44.54 -6.72
CA PRO A 14 20.60 -43.17 -6.30
C PRO A 14 19.25 -42.41 -6.40
N VAL A 15 18.88 -41.72 -5.33
CA VAL A 15 17.68 -40.88 -5.26
C VAL A 15 18.11 -39.45 -5.09
N SER A 16 17.44 -38.53 -5.77
CA SER A 16 17.61 -37.09 -5.60
C SER A 16 16.25 -36.41 -5.57
N ASP A 17 16.03 -35.64 -4.51
CA ASP A 17 14.86 -34.80 -4.41
C ASP A 17 15.13 -33.46 -5.09
N PHE A 18 14.17 -33.03 -5.87
CA PHE A 18 14.24 -31.78 -6.61
C PHE A 18 12.92 -31.07 -6.58
N LEU A 19 12.91 -29.82 -6.06
CA LEU A 19 11.79 -28.91 -6.09
C LEU A 19 11.95 -27.94 -7.27
N PRO A 20 11.19 -28.12 -8.36
CA PRO A 20 11.16 -27.13 -9.43
C PRO A 20 10.59 -25.82 -8.93
N ASN A 21 11.17 -24.70 -9.34
CA ASN A 21 10.54 -23.41 -9.17
C ASN A 21 9.34 -23.33 -10.14
N TYR A 22 8.13 -23.53 -9.61
CA TYR A 22 6.92 -23.33 -10.35
C TYR A 22 6.72 -21.83 -10.56
N THR A 23 6.57 -21.44 -11.81
CA THR A 23 6.07 -20.13 -12.22
C THR A 23 4.77 -20.33 -12.99
N HIS A 24 3.90 -19.36 -12.96
CA HIS A 24 2.70 -19.38 -13.80
C HIS A 24 3.09 -19.54 -15.26
N ASP A 25 2.27 -20.27 -16.02
CA ASP A 25 2.50 -20.60 -17.44
C ASP A 25 3.81 -21.37 -17.73
N LEU A 26 4.29 -22.12 -16.76
CA LEU A 26 5.43 -23.00 -16.96
C LEU A 26 5.11 -24.03 -18.06
N LYS A 27 6.10 -24.35 -18.90
CA LYS A 27 5.93 -25.41 -19.90
C LYS A 27 5.56 -26.73 -19.24
N LEU A 28 4.51 -27.37 -19.75
CA LEU A 28 3.91 -28.60 -19.23
C LEU A 28 4.81 -29.82 -19.36
N ASP A 29 5.78 -29.81 -20.29
CA ASP A 29 6.61 -30.92 -20.61
C ASP A 29 8.04 -30.67 -20.16
N GLY A 30 8.52 -31.47 -19.23
CA GLY A 30 9.89 -31.52 -18.78
C GLY A 30 10.55 -32.87 -19.09
N THR A 31 11.87 -32.90 -19.11
CA THR A 31 12.64 -34.14 -19.18
C THR A 31 13.66 -34.14 -18.07
N VAL A 32 13.58 -35.13 -17.19
CA VAL A 32 14.61 -35.39 -16.20
C VAL A 32 15.65 -36.31 -16.81
N LYS A 33 16.91 -35.93 -16.70
CA LYS A 33 18.06 -36.69 -17.22
C LYS A 33 19.03 -36.98 -16.07
N PHE A 34 19.38 -38.27 -15.94
CA PHE A 34 20.44 -38.73 -15.08
C PHE A 34 21.67 -39.13 -15.95
N VAL A 35 22.86 -38.65 -15.56
CA VAL A 35 24.12 -38.96 -16.23
C VAL A 35 25.09 -39.54 -15.21
N LEU A 36 25.54 -40.75 -15.44
CA LEU A 36 26.59 -41.38 -14.69
C LEU A 36 27.91 -41.19 -15.45
N SER A 37 28.94 -40.68 -14.77
CA SER A 37 30.27 -40.49 -15.31
C SER A 37 31.28 -41.21 -14.44
N TYR A 38 32.24 -41.88 -15.08
CA TYR A 38 33.35 -42.58 -14.45
C TYR A 38 34.65 -42.31 -15.23
N GLU A 39 35.71 -41.97 -14.52
CA GLU A 39 37.05 -41.82 -15.07
C GLU A 39 37.91 -43.02 -14.59
N ASN A 40 38.52 -43.70 -15.53
CA ASN A 40 39.42 -44.81 -15.21
C ASN A 40 40.83 -44.30 -14.79
N ASN A 41 41.73 -45.24 -14.40
CA ASN A 41 43.07 -44.87 -13.97
C ASN A 41 43.97 -44.31 -15.09
N ASP A 42 43.56 -44.50 -16.34
CA ASP A 42 44.28 -44.01 -17.54
C ASP A 42 43.78 -42.61 -17.96
N GLY A 43 42.78 -42.06 -17.25
CA GLY A 43 42.19 -40.75 -17.54
C GLY A 43 41.05 -40.78 -18.57
N ASP A 44 40.59 -41.96 -18.98
CA ASP A 44 39.47 -42.09 -19.92
C ASP A 44 38.13 -41.91 -19.18
N THR A 45 37.26 -41.10 -19.74
CA THR A 45 35.93 -40.85 -19.19
C THR A 45 34.85 -41.66 -19.88
N PHE A 46 34.10 -42.43 -19.12
CA PHE A 46 32.94 -43.20 -19.57
C PHE A 46 31.67 -42.60 -19.05
N THR A 47 30.64 -42.45 -19.89
CA THR A 47 29.34 -41.89 -19.51
C THR A 47 28.19 -42.82 -19.88
N LYS A 48 27.19 -42.90 -19.02
CA LYS A 48 25.88 -43.48 -19.30
C LYS A 48 24.80 -42.49 -18.90
N ALA A 49 23.76 -42.37 -19.70
CA ALA A 49 22.67 -41.51 -19.43
C ALA A 49 21.33 -42.21 -19.61
N ALA A 50 20.37 -41.81 -18.77
CA ALA A 50 18.96 -42.15 -18.90
C ALA A 50 18.15 -40.90 -18.78
N SER A 51 16.99 -40.84 -19.42
CA SER A 51 16.07 -39.74 -19.31
C SER A 51 14.62 -40.24 -19.29
N ALA A 52 13.78 -39.51 -18.57
CA ALA A 52 12.33 -39.75 -18.49
C ALA A 52 11.58 -38.45 -18.68
N PRO A 53 10.45 -38.45 -19.40
CA PRO A 53 9.56 -37.32 -19.48
C PRO A 53 8.87 -37.13 -18.13
N VAL A 54 8.60 -35.86 -17.75
CA VAL A 54 7.82 -35.47 -16.58
C VAL A 54 6.80 -34.48 -17.06
N ALA A 55 5.50 -34.76 -16.86
CA ALA A 55 4.44 -33.80 -17.06
C ALA A 55 4.34 -32.92 -15.80
N LEU A 56 4.26 -31.63 -15.99
CA LEU A 56 4.02 -30.64 -14.92
C LEU A 56 2.55 -30.24 -14.94
N GLU A 57 1.99 -30.01 -13.76
CA GLU A 57 0.65 -29.46 -13.63
C GLU A 57 0.65 -28.01 -14.12
N THR A 58 -0.40 -27.63 -14.85
CA THR A 58 -0.55 -26.27 -15.38
C THR A 58 -1.11 -25.36 -14.30
N PHE A 59 -0.42 -24.26 -14.07
CA PHE A 59 -0.92 -23.18 -13.22
C PHE A 59 -1.14 -21.94 -14.09
N PRO A 60 -2.39 -21.69 -14.56
CA PRO A 60 -2.68 -20.50 -15.32
C PRO A 60 -2.44 -19.26 -14.46
N ASP A 61 -1.94 -18.18 -15.07
CA ASP A 61 -1.84 -16.89 -14.40
C ASP A 61 -3.23 -16.26 -14.29
N LEU A 62 -3.91 -16.48 -13.16
CA LEU A 62 -5.22 -15.91 -12.86
C LEU A 62 -5.12 -14.44 -12.44
N GLY A 63 -3.95 -14.02 -11.96
CA GLY A 63 -3.70 -12.64 -11.52
C GLY A 63 -4.64 -12.19 -10.41
N LEU A 64 -5.49 -11.20 -10.71
CA LEU A 64 -6.47 -10.63 -9.77
C LEU A 64 -7.92 -11.13 -10.02
N ALA A 65 -8.12 -12.14 -10.87
CA ALA A 65 -9.47 -12.55 -11.29
C ALA A 65 -10.41 -12.92 -10.11
N ASP A 66 -9.84 -13.55 -9.06
CA ASP A 66 -10.57 -13.98 -7.87
C ASP A 66 -10.11 -13.21 -6.60
N ALA A 67 -9.55 -12.03 -6.78
CA ALA A 67 -9.10 -11.21 -5.67
C ALA A 67 -10.22 -10.32 -5.13
N GLU A 68 -10.31 -10.24 -3.80
CA GLU A 68 -11.22 -9.35 -3.08
C GLU A 68 -10.40 -8.44 -2.17
N ILE A 69 -10.83 -7.18 -2.03
CA ILE A 69 -10.18 -6.21 -1.16
C ILE A 69 -11.18 -5.71 -0.12
N GLU A 70 -10.83 -5.87 1.16
CA GLU A 70 -11.51 -5.25 2.27
C GLU A 70 -10.67 -4.06 2.80
N VAL A 71 -11.28 -2.86 2.84
CA VAL A 71 -10.65 -1.68 3.42
C VAL A 71 -11.16 -1.48 4.84
N VAL A 72 -10.26 -1.65 5.80
CA VAL A 72 -10.52 -1.53 7.24
C VAL A 72 -10.11 -0.14 7.71
N LEU A 73 -11.04 0.57 8.34
CA LEU A 73 -10.90 1.94 8.82
C LEU A 73 -11.25 2.03 10.32
N PRO A 74 -10.79 3.08 11.03
CA PRO A 74 -11.32 3.38 12.36
C PRO A 74 -12.80 3.76 12.28
N GLU A 75 -13.56 3.53 13.34
CA GLU A 75 -14.99 3.86 13.41
C GLU A 75 -15.23 5.37 13.22
N VAL A 76 -14.41 6.19 13.86
CA VAL A 76 -14.40 7.65 13.72
C VAL A 76 -12.94 8.12 13.69
N LEU A 77 -12.62 9.04 12.82
CA LEU A 77 -11.33 9.72 12.83
C LEU A 77 -11.46 11.07 13.56
N GLU A 78 -10.75 11.20 14.68
CA GLU A 78 -10.70 12.43 15.46
C GLU A 78 -9.80 13.48 14.79
N ALA A 79 -10.12 14.76 15.01
CA ALA A 79 -9.33 15.86 14.48
C ALA A 79 -7.87 15.82 14.96
N GLY A 80 -6.97 16.08 14.03
CA GLY A 80 -5.52 16.05 14.28
C GLY A 80 -4.90 14.67 14.36
N GLN A 81 -5.70 13.61 14.34
CA GLN A 81 -5.24 12.23 14.23
C GLN A 81 -4.86 11.91 12.78
N ALA A 82 -3.90 11.01 12.62
CA ALA A 82 -3.63 10.44 11.31
C ALA A 82 -4.59 9.27 11.07
N LEU A 83 -5.17 9.20 9.87
CA LEU A 83 -5.86 8.01 9.42
C LEU A 83 -4.85 6.87 9.27
N ILE A 84 -5.13 5.73 9.87
CA ILE A 84 -4.47 4.47 9.59
C ILE A 84 -5.50 3.58 8.94
N ALA A 85 -5.36 3.36 7.62
CA ALA A 85 -6.21 2.46 6.85
C ALA A 85 -5.42 1.20 6.48
N THR A 86 -6.11 0.07 6.46
CA THR A 86 -5.53 -1.22 6.08
C THR A 86 -6.38 -1.83 4.96
N ALA A 87 -5.73 -2.28 3.88
CA ALA A 87 -6.38 -3.06 2.83
C ALA A 87 -5.96 -4.52 2.97
N GLU A 88 -6.91 -5.37 3.31
CA GLU A 88 -6.76 -6.81 3.34
C GLU A 88 -7.08 -7.36 1.95
N VAL A 89 -6.11 -8.02 1.35
CA VAL A 89 -6.24 -8.60 0.00
C VAL A 89 -6.39 -10.10 0.13
N ASN A 90 -7.59 -10.59 -0.13
CA ASN A 90 -7.91 -12.01 -0.17
C ASN A 90 -7.83 -12.50 -1.63
N THR A 91 -6.91 -13.42 -1.90
CA THR A 91 -6.68 -13.96 -3.24
C THR A 91 -6.10 -15.36 -3.14
N PRO A 92 -6.47 -16.30 -4.05
CA PRO A 92 -5.83 -17.60 -4.14
C PRO A 92 -4.39 -17.52 -4.68
N GLU A 93 -4.05 -16.44 -5.39
CA GLU A 93 -2.73 -16.23 -5.98
C GLU A 93 -1.76 -15.65 -4.96
N VAL A 94 -0.53 -16.16 -4.93
CA VAL A 94 0.52 -15.71 -4.02
C VAL A 94 1.83 -15.49 -4.76
N GLY A 95 2.64 -14.55 -4.28
CA GLY A 95 3.97 -14.28 -4.80
C GLY A 95 4.03 -13.36 -6.01
N GLN A 96 2.90 -12.98 -6.62
CA GLN A 96 2.86 -12.04 -7.74
C GLN A 96 3.00 -10.61 -7.26
N SER A 97 3.73 -9.80 -8.02
CA SER A 97 3.92 -8.38 -7.73
C SER A 97 2.87 -7.56 -8.47
N CYS A 98 2.08 -6.81 -7.70
CA CYS A 98 1.04 -5.90 -8.19
C CYS A 98 1.41 -4.46 -7.84
N MET A 99 0.75 -3.49 -8.48
CA MET A 99 0.77 -2.09 -8.05
C MET A 99 -0.50 -1.76 -7.29
N GLY A 100 -0.33 -1.20 -6.11
CA GLY A 100 -1.42 -0.75 -5.25
C GLY A 100 -1.50 0.76 -5.19
N TYR A 101 -2.72 1.31 -5.15
CA TYR A 101 -3.01 2.74 -5.13
C TYR A 101 -4.06 3.04 -4.06
N TRP A 102 -3.75 3.97 -3.17
CA TRP A 102 -4.69 4.49 -2.20
C TRP A 102 -5.34 5.78 -2.68
N TYR A 103 -6.64 5.88 -2.49
CA TYR A 103 -7.42 7.07 -2.81
C TYR A 103 -8.20 7.53 -1.58
N VAL A 104 -8.27 8.84 -1.42
CA VAL A 104 -9.16 9.52 -0.45
C VAL A 104 -10.03 10.48 -1.24
N ASP A 105 -11.34 10.31 -1.16
CA ASP A 105 -12.34 11.10 -1.91
C ASP A 105 -12.07 11.15 -3.43
N GLY A 106 -11.49 10.07 -3.97
CA GLY A 106 -11.16 9.92 -5.38
C GLY A 106 -9.80 10.49 -5.79
N GLU A 107 -9.07 11.14 -4.91
CA GLU A 107 -7.71 11.61 -5.15
C GLU A 107 -6.68 10.56 -4.72
N GLU A 108 -5.70 10.26 -5.58
CA GLU A 108 -4.59 9.36 -5.26
C GLU A 108 -3.68 10.02 -4.21
N VAL A 109 -3.52 9.34 -3.07
CA VAL A 109 -2.71 9.84 -1.94
C VAL A 109 -1.44 9.02 -1.69
N ALA A 110 -1.41 7.79 -2.16
CA ALA A 110 -0.23 6.93 -2.07
C ALA A 110 -0.29 5.79 -3.10
N SER A 111 0.87 5.33 -3.55
CA SER A 111 0.98 4.14 -4.39
C SER A 111 2.28 3.39 -4.13
N GLY A 112 2.29 2.10 -4.42
CA GLY A 112 3.47 1.26 -4.25
C GLY A 112 3.24 -0.20 -4.64
N PRO A 113 4.33 -0.98 -4.76
CA PRO A 113 4.24 -2.39 -5.07
C PRO A 113 3.69 -3.18 -3.87
N LEU A 114 2.87 -4.19 -4.16
CA LEU A 114 2.38 -5.19 -3.22
C LEU A 114 2.65 -6.58 -3.80
N THR A 115 3.16 -7.48 -2.98
CA THR A 115 3.24 -8.91 -3.34
C THR A 115 2.01 -9.62 -2.79
N LEU A 116 1.25 -10.31 -3.64
CA LEU A 116 0.08 -11.07 -3.22
C LEU A 116 0.45 -12.12 -2.17
N GLY A 117 -0.32 -12.21 -1.10
CA GLY A 117 -0.07 -13.09 0.04
C GLY A 117 1.01 -12.60 1.02
N SER A 118 1.60 -11.41 0.84
CA SER A 118 2.62 -10.86 1.76
C SER A 118 2.04 -10.18 3.01
N GLY A 119 0.71 -10.05 3.07
CA GLY A 119 0.00 -9.35 4.13
C GLY A 119 -0.70 -8.08 3.64
N PRO A 120 -1.33 -7.33 4.55
CA PRO A 120 -2.13 -6.17 4.20
C PRO A 120 -1.27 -4.97 3.74
N ALA A 121 -1.86 -4.14 2.89
CA ALA A 121 -1.32 -2.82 2.59
C ALA A 121 -1.80 -1.81 3.65
N THR A 122 -0.94 -0.90 4.08
CA THR A 122 -1.26 0.10 5.09
C THR A 122 -1.05 1.51 4.55
N LEU A 123 -2.01 2.39 4.81
CA LEU A 123 -1.94 3.82 4.56
C LEU A 123 -1.87 4.58 5.88
N VAL A 124 -0.96 5.55 5.96
CA VAL A 124 -0.96 6.59 7.00
C VAL A 124 -1.19 7.92 6.31
N TYR A 125 -2.34 8.54 6.55
CA TYR A 125 -2.75 9.77 5.88
C TYR A 125 -3.19 10.82 6.89
N ARG A 126 -2.86 12.09 6.65
CA ARG A 126 -3.28 13.22 7.48
C ARG A 126 -4.23 14.10 6.70
N TYR A 127 -5.45 14.23 7.24
CA TYR A 127 -6.42 15.20 6.73
C TYR A 127 -6.05 16.61 7.15
N ASP A 128 -6.22 17.55 6.23
CA ASP A 128 -6.28 18.96 6.57
C ASP A 128 -7.68 19.28 7.12
N TYR A 129 -7.84 19.13 8.44
CA TYR A 129 -9.10 19.40 9.09
C TYR A 129 -9.45 20.88 9.05
N TYR A 130 -10.66 21.17 8.65
CA TYR A 130 -11.25 22.52 8.73
C TYR A 130 -12.70 22.44 9.19
N TYR A 131 -13.17 23.53 9.79
CA TYR A 131 -14.56 23.61 10.26
C TYR A 131 -15.54 23.56 9.09
N GLY A 132 -16.60 22.77 9.28
CA GLY A 132 -17.62 22.58 8.25
C GLY A 132 -17.19 21.63 7.11
N MET A 133 -16.14 20.85 7.30
CA MET A 133 -15.82 19.77 6.36
C MET A 133 -16.91 18.68 6.38
N PRO A 134 -17.04 17.87 5.32
CA PRO A 134 -17.97 16.75 5.30
C PRO A 134 -17.76 15.81 6.50
N GLU A 135 -18.85 15.21 6.99
CA GLU A 135 -18.79 14.26 8.10
C GLU A 135 -18.29 12.87 7.67
N THR A 136 -18.19 12.64 6.37
CA THR A 136 -17.75 11.36 5.81
C THR A 136 -16.75 11.59 4.67
N SER A 137 -15.83 10.64 4.52
CA SER A 137 -14.87 10.57 3.44
C SER A 137 -14.83 9.13 2.92
N THR A 138 -14.53 8.94 1.65
CA THR A 138 -14.39 7.61 1.04
C THR A 138 -12.93 7.27 0.90
N VAL A 139 -12.53 6.16 1.49
CA VAL A 139 -11.17 5.63 1.35
C VAL A 139 -11.24 4.37 0.51
N SER A 140 -10.41 4.29 -0.53
CA SER A 140 -10.35 3.10 -1.39
C SER A 140 -8.93 2.68 -1.69
N TYR A 141 -8.78 1.40 -1.94
CA TYR A 141 -7.53 0.79 -2.37
C TYR A 141 -7.76 0.02 -3.66
N ARG A 142 -6.95 0.30 -4.69
CA ARG A 142 -6.99 -0.36 -5.99
C ARG A 142 -5.70 -1.10 -6.23
N LEU A 143 -5.80 -2.34 -6.65
CA LEU A 143 -4.68 -3.13 -7.20
C LEU A 143 -4.78 -3.20 -8.71
N THR A 144 -3.62 -3.15 -9.36
CA THR A 144 -3.49 -3.43 -10.79
C THR A 144 -2.42 -4.49 -11.01
N TYR A 145 -2.67 -5.37 -11.98
CA TYR A 145 -1.78 -6.44 -12.39
C TYR A 145 -1.84 -6.64 -13.90
N THR A 146 -0.72 -6.98 -14.50
CA THR A 146 -0.68 -7.41 -15.89
C THR A 146 -0.22 -8.85 -15.93
N THR A 147 -1.09 -9.74 -16.41
CA THR A 147 -0.80 -11.17 -16.57
C THR A 147 0.33 -11.40 -17.58
N GLN A 148 0.92 -12.58 -17.55
CA GLN A 148 2.04 -12.93 -18.46
C GLN A 148 1.62 -12.88 -19.94
N ASP A 149 0.35 -13.12 -20.26
CA ASP A 149 -0.21 -12.99 -21.60
C ASP A 149 -0.63 -11.53 -21.96
N GLY A 150 -0.32 -10.57 -21.09
CA GLY A 150 -0.50 -9.13 -21.33
C GLY A 150 -1.89 -8.60 -21.02
N ARG A 151 -2.78 -9.36 -20.36
CA ARG A 151 -4.09 -8.85 -19.91
C ARG A 151 -3.93 -7.96 -18.69
N ALA A 152 -4.44 -6.71 -18.77
CA ALA A 152 -4.54 -5.83 -17.63
C ALA A 152 -5.75 -6.22 -16.76
N GLN A 153 -5.55 -6.27 -15.45
CA GLN A 153 -6.57 -6.57 -14.45
C GLN A 153 -6.52 -5.53 -13.35
N GLU A 154 -7.68 -5.21 -12.79
CA GLU A 154 -7.79 -4.36 -11.61
C GLU A 154 -8.88 -4.85 -10.67
N VAL A 155 -8.69 -4.61 -9.38
CA VAL A 155 -9.66 -4.82 -8.33
C VAL A 155 -9.61 -3.66 -7.35
N THR A 156 -10.77 -3.24 -6.85
CA THR A 156 -10.88 -2.10 -5.93
C THR A 156 -11.77 -2.47 -4.76
N GLY A 157 -11.28 -2.17 -3.54
CA GLY A 157 -12.08 -2.15 -2.32
C GLY A 157 -12.25 -0.72 -1.84
N ALA A 158 -13.39 -0.41 -1.21
CA ALA A 158 -13.66 0.91 -0.67
C ALA A 158 -14.47 0.82 0.63
N SER A 159 -14.24 1.79 1.52
CA SER A 159 -14.97 1.94 2.78
C SER A 159 -15.23 3.41 3.06
N GLN A 160 -16.30 3.69 3.80
CA GLN A 160 -16.61 5.03 4.27
C GLN A 160 -15.98 5.27 5.63
N LEU A 161 -15.27 6.39 5.75
CA LEU A 161 -14.71 6.90 6.99
C LEU A 161 -15.65 7.94 7.58
N THR A 162 -15.98 7.82 8.86
CA THR A 162 -16.65 8.88 9.60
C THR A 162 -15.59 9.83 10.15
N LEU A 163 -15.77 11.13 9.91
CA LEU A 163 -14.91 12.19 10.45
C LEU A 163 -15.59 12.84 11.65
N GLU A 164 -14.80 13.22 12.65
CA GLU A 164 -15.33 13.98 13.77
C GLU A 164 -15.96 15.30 13.28
N ASN A 165 -17.18 15.57 13.69
CA ASN A 165 -17.90 16.75 13.22
C ASN A 165 -17.38 18.02 13.91
N PHE A 166 -16.94 19.00 13.12
CA PHE A 166 -16.57 20.34 13.55
C PHE A 166 -17.56 21.36 12.99
N PRO A 167 -18.61 21.73 13.75
CA PRO A 167 -19.54 22.74 13.28
C PRO A 167 -18.81 24.07 13.08
N ASP A 168 -19.14 24.78 11.99
CA ASP A 168 -18.61 26.11 11.75
C ASP A 168 -19.31 27.12 12.67
N ASN A 169 -18.69 27.41 13.80
CA ASN A 169 -19.16 28.41 14.75
C ASN A 169 -18.73 29.86 14.39
N GLY A 170 -17.94 29.99 13.32
CA GLY A 170 -17.40 31.29 12.89
C GLY A 170 -16.60 31.96 13.99
N ILE A 171 -16.97 33.22 14.33
CA ILE A 171 -16.33 34.00 15.41
C ILE A 171 -17.12 33.99 16.71
N ALA A 172 -18.18 33.17 16.83
CA ALA A 172 -19.04 33.16 18.01
C ALA A 172 -18.31 32.90 19.32
N ARG A 173 -17.22 32.14 19.26
CA ARG A 173 -16.35 31.75 20.40
C ARG A 173 -15.07 32.56 20.47
N ALA A 174 -14.86 33.52 19.57
CA ALA A 174 -13.69 34.37 19.59
C ALA A 174 -13.81 35.46 20.68
N THR A 175 -12.66 35.81 21.26
CA THR A 175 -12.54 36.94 22.16
C THR A 175 -11.51 37.92 21.61
N ALA A 176 -11.78 39.21 21.71
CA ALA A 176 -10.88 40.26 21.31
C ALA A 176 -10.54 41.18 22.49
N THR A 177 -9.30 41.51 22.65
CA THR A 177 -8.83 42.48 23.63
C THR A 177 -8.01 43.54 22.93
N LEU A 178 -8.16 44.81 23.37
CA LEU A 178 -7.43 45.96 22.85
C LEU A 178 -6.42 46.45 23.87
N GLN A 179 -5.24 46.75 23.39
CA GLN A 179 -4.19 47.42 24.12
C GLN A 179 -3.90 48.76 23.44
N ALA A 180 -4.16 49.85 24.15
CA ALA A 180 -3.91 51.23 23.70
C ALA A 180 -3.16 52.00 24.78
N PRO A 181 -2.37 53.02 24.45
CA PRO A 181 -1.75 53.90 25.44
C PRO A 181 -2.82 54.67 26.22
N ALA A 182 -2.63 54.82 27.55
CA ALA A 182 -3.57 55.52 28.41
C ALA A 182 -3.68 57.02 28.08
N LYS A 183 -2.66 57.58 27.42
CA LYS A 183 -2.59 58.97 27.00
C LYS A 183 -1.81 59.08 25.70
N LEU A 184 -2.31 59.83 24.75
CA LEU A 184 -1.63 60.18 23.52
C LEU A 184 -1.14 61.62 23.60
N GLU A 185 0.16 61.84 23.37
CA GLU A 185 0.73 63.17 23.30
C GLU A 185 0.45 63.83 21.94
N ALA A 186 0.26 65.11 21.92
CA ALA A 186 0.01 65.90 20.71
C ALA A 186 1.17 65.67 19.67
N GLY A 187 0.80 65.37 18.44
CA GLY A 187 1.74 65.13 17.35
C GLY A 187 2.35 63.69 17.32
N LYS A 188 1.94 62.79 18.21
CA LYS A 188 2.38 61.38 18.18
C LYS A 188 1.32 60.53 17.49
N THR A 189 1.81 59.42 16.92
CA THR A 189 0.94 58.37 16.29
C THR A 189 0.32 57.53 17.41
N LEU A 190 -0.98 57.27 17.28
CA LEU A 190 -1.67 56.29 18.12
C LEU A 190 -1.38 54.88 17.62
N GLU A 191 -0.75 54.07 18.44
CA GLU A 191 -0.55 52.63 18.20
C GLU A 191 -1.50 51.84 19.08
N VAL A 192 -2.32 51.00 18.48
CA VAL A 192 -3.27 50.11 19.15
C VAL A 192 -3.07 48.70 18.65
N THR A 193 -3.01 47.75 19.56
CA THR A 193 -2.92 46.33 19.24
C THR A 193 -4.22 45.63 19.65
N ALA A 194 -4.81 44.88 18.69
CA ALA A 194 -5.88 43.96 18.97
C ALA A 194 -5.28 42.52 19.09
N SER A 195 -5.52 41.90 20.24
CA SER A 195 -5.21 40.49 20.43
C SER A 195 -6.49 39.68 20.33
N ILE A 196 -6.52 38.75 19.37
CA ILE A 196 -7.68 37.90 19.08
C ILE A 196 -7.34 36.49 19.51
N GLN A 197 -8.16 35.91 20.38
CA GLN A 197 -8.11 34.48 20.73
C GLN A 197 -9.36 33.82 20.16
N TYR A 198 -9.17 32.73 19.47
CA TYR A 198 -10.25 31.97 18.86
C TYR A 198 -9.91 30.46 18.81
N PRO A 199 -10.89 29.59 19.03
CA PRO A 199 -10.66 28.16 18.98
C PRO A 199 -10.54 27.62 17.54
N GLU A 200 -11.03 28.38 16.54
CA GLU A 200 -11.10 27.96 15.15
C GLU A 200 -10.00 28.61 14.32
N ALA A 201 -8.97 27.83 13.97
CA ALA A 201 -7.86 28.31 13.17
C ALA A 201 -8.19 28.31 11.65
N GLY A 202 -7.50 29.17 10.89
CA GLY A 202 -7.58 29.18 9.43
C GLY A 202 -8.80 29.86 8.81
N LYS A 203 -9.75 30.35 9.60
CA LYS A 203 -10.91 31.08 9.09
C LYS A 203 -10.56 32.51 8.69
N ALA A 204 -10.96 32.91 7.48
CA ALA A 204 -10.82 34.29 7.03
C ALA A 204 -11.95 35.15 7.61
N CYS A 205 -11.60 36.25 8.26
CA CYS A 205 -12.55 37.24 8.77
C CYS A 205 -12.04 38.66 8.50
N THR A 206 -12.95 39.65 8.58
CA THR A 206 -12.60 41.06 8.40
C THR A 206 -12.62 41.77 9.74
N GLY A 207 -11.52 42.41 10.09
CA GLY A 207 -11.43 43.33 11.25
C GLY A 207 -11.58 44.78 10.79
N THR A 208 -12.38 45.58 11.51
CA THR A 208 -12.56 47.00 11.23
C THR A 208 -12.25 47.81 12.47
N TRP A 209 -11.48 48.90 12.31
CA TRP A 209 -11.13 49.82 13.38
C TRP A 209 -12.07 51.01 13.38
N TYR A 210 -12.52 51.40 14.55
CA TYR A 210 -13.31 52.59 14.75
C TYR A 210 -12.67 53.46 15.81
N VAL A 211 -12.73 54.76 15.61
CA VAL A 211 -12.36 55.79 16.60
C VAL A 211 -13.58 56.69 16.79
N ASP A 212 -14.00 56.85 18.04
CA ASP A 212 -15.19 57.67 18.44
C ASP A 212 -16.52 57.24 17.80
N GLY A 213 -16.69 55.90 17.60
CA GLY A 213 -17.93 55.30 17.10
C GLY A 213 -17.89 54.88 15.68
#